data_36254e203748a321868684fb4da8ddf8
#
_entry.id   36254e203748a321868684fb4da8ddf8
#
_cell.length_a   1.000
_cell.length_b   1.000
_cell.length_c   1.000
_cell.angle_alpha   90.00
_cell.angle_beta   90.00
_cell.angle_gamma   90.00
#
_symmetry.space_group_name_H-M   'P 1'
#
loop_
_entity.id
_entity.type
_entity.pdbx_description
1 polymer ?
#
loop_
_entity_poly.entity_id
_entity_poly.type
_entity_poly.pdbx_seq_one_letter_code
_entity_poly.pdbx_strand_id
1 'polypeptide(L)'
;MAADVEAGKVEFKKCALCHTAEPGKNKIGPSLFGVVGRKSASLDNFNYSEAMKKFDHTWDAETLDTYLADPRAVVPGTKMIFPGIKDKAEREDVIAYLETLK
;
A
#
# COMPACT_ATOMS: atom_id res chain seq x y z
N MET A 1 -3.96 -5.81 20.86
CA MET A 1 -5.31 -5.52 20.35
C MET A 1 -5.41 -5.90 18.89
N ALA A 2 -6.53 -6.46 18.52
CA ALA A 2 -6.78 -6.76 17.11
C ALA A 2 -6.94 -5.46 16.32
N ALA A 3 -6.44 -5.45 15.09
CA ALA A 3 -6.64 -4.32 14.19
C ALA A 3 -8.12 -4.19 13.80
N ASP A 4 -8.55 -2.96 13.55
CA ASP A 4 -9.94 -2.64 13.24
C ASP A 4 -10.09 -2.38 11.73
N VAL A 5 -10.75 -3.31 11.03
CA VAL A 5 -10.97 -3.21 9.58
C VAL A 5 -11.79 -1.97 9.22
N GLU A 6 -12.80 -1.63 10.01
CA GLU A 6 -13.63 -0.44 9.72
C GLU A 6 -12.84 0.86 9.88
N ALA A 7 -11.98 0.94 10.90
CA ALA A 7 -11.09 2.08 11.06
C ALA A 7 -10.10 2.14 9.91
N GLY A 8 -9.62 0.99 9.46
CA GLY A 8 -8.72 0.90 8.31
C GLY A 8 -9.38 1.40 7.02
N LYS A 9 -10.65 1.11 6.84
CA LYS A 9 -11.41 1.59 5.68
C LYS A 9 -11.49 3.12 5.69
N VAL A 10 -11.64 3.73 6.86
CA VAL A 10 -11.63 5.18 6.99
C VAL A 10 -10.24 5.74 6.67
N GLU A 11 -9.18 5.13 7.21
CA GLU A 11 -7.80 5.52 6.90
C GLU A 11 -7.48 5.38 5.40
N PHE A 12 -8.06 4.37 4.74
CA PHE A 12 -7.84 4.15 3.31
C PHE A 12 -8.28 5.33 2.45
N LYS A 13 -9.14 6.21 2.96
CA LYS A 13 -9.55 7.41 2.22
C LYS A 13 -8.36 8.26 1.82
N LYS A 14 -7.29 8.25 2.60
CA LYS A 14 -6.04 8.94 2.27
C LYS A 14 -5.36 8.30 1.07
N CYS A 15 -5.49 7.00 0.90
CA CYS A 15 -4.91 6.24 -0.22
C CYS A 15 -5.80 6.37 -1.47
N ALA A 16 -7.10 6.52 -1.28
CA ALA A 16 -8.07 6.56 -2.37
C ALA A 16 -7.93 7.77 -3.29
N LEU A 17 -7.16 8.77 -2.88
CA LEU A 17 -6.81 9.89 -3.74
C LEU A 17 -5.98 9.44 -4.95
N CYS A 18 -5.16 8.41 -4.77
CA CYS A 18 -4.24 7.92 -5.79
C CYS A 18 -4.43 6.44 -6.14
N HIS A 19 -5.11 5.67 -5.32
CA HIS A 19 -5.31 4.23 -5.50
C HIS A 19 -6.78 3.85 -5.48
N THR A 20 -7.12 2.73 -6.10
CA THR A 20 -8.46 2.15 -5.97
C THR A 20 -8.39 0.85 -5.18
N ALA A 21 -9.55 0.42 -4.68
CA ALA A 21 -9.72 -0.89 -4.08
C ALA A 21 -10.36 -1.88 -5.06
N GLU A 22 -10.49 -1.51 -6.33
CA GLU A 22 -11.14 -2.31 -7.35
C GLU A 22 -10.13 -3.05 -8.22
N PRO A 23 -10.37 -4.33 -8.53
CA PRO A 23 -9.44 -5.09 -9.36
C PRO A 23 -9.31 -4.48 -10.77
N GLY A 24 -8.06 -4.36 -11.23
CA GLY A 24 -7.76 -3.88 -12.57
C GLY A 24 -7.91 -2.39 -12.80
N LYS A 25 -8.33 -1.62 -11.81
CA LYS A 25 -8.51 -0.17 -11.96
C LYS A 25 -7.37 0.59 -11.29
N ASN A 26 -6.55 1.25 -12.09
CA ASN A 26 -5.46 2.10 -11.61
C ASN A 26 -5.88 3.56 -11.65
N LYS A 27 -5.26 4.36 -10.79
CA LYS A 27 -5.31 5.82 -10.81
C LYS A 27 -3.89 6.35 -10.99
N ILE A 28 -3.49 7.33 -10.21
CA ILE A 28 -2.10 7.79 -10.16
C ILE A 28 -1.20 6.66 -9.68
N GLY A 29 -1.68 5.89 -8.69
CA GLY A 29 -1.03 4.66 -8.24
C GLY A 29 -1.78 3.42 -8.71
N PRO A 30 -1.16 2.24 -8.55
CA PRO A 30 -1.78 0.98 -8.96
C PRO A 30 -2.93 0.59 -8.04
N SER A 31 -3.84 -0.25 -8.57
CA SER A 31 -4.90 -0.82 -7.76
C SER A 31 -4.33 -1.57 -6.56
N LEU A 32 -4.94 -1.40 -5.39
CA LEU A 32 -4.55 -2.09 -4.17
C LEU A 32 -5.37 -3.36 -3.91
N PHE A 33 -6.28 -3.70 -4.84
CA PHE A 33 -7.00 -4.97 -4.73
C PHE A 33 -6.00 -6.13 -4.82
N GLY A 34 -6.02 -7.01 -3.82
CA GLY A 34 -5.10 -8.14 -3.77
C GLY A 34 -3.66 -7.79 -3.46
N VAL A 35 -3.39 -6.59 -2.93
CA VAL A 35 -2.02 -6.15 -2.67
C VAL A 35 -1.32 -6.98 -1.60
N VAL A 36 -2.03 -7.44 -0.58
CA VAL A 36 -1.42 -8.28 0.45
C VAL A 36 -1.10 -9.65 -0.14
N GLY A 37 0.17 -10.00 -0.12
CA GLY A 37 0.68 -11.23 -0.72
C GLY A 37 1.16 -11.05 -2.16
N ARG A 38 0.96 -9.88 -2.75
CA ARG A 38 1.39 -9.59 -4.12
C ARG A 38 2.86 -9.15 -4.13
N LYS A 39 3.59 -9.58 -5.15
CA LYS A 39 4.96 -9.13 -5.34
C LYS A 39 4.98 -7.66 -5.76
N SER A 40 5.94 -6.89 -5.25
CA SER A 40 6.09 -5.48 -5.62
C SER A 40 6.33 -5.33 -7.11
N ALA A 41 5.80 -4.23 -7.68
CA ALA A 41 5.95 -3.89 -9.10
C ALA A 41 5.52 -5.01 -10.06
N SER A 42 4.45 -5.74 -9.71
CA SER A 42 4.06 -6.93 -10.47
C SER A 42 2.84 -6.76 -11.39
N LEU A 43 2.13 -5.64 -11.31
CA LEU A 43 0.98 -5.42 -12.19
C LEU A 43 1.46 -5.02 -13.59
N ASP A 44 0.97 -5.74 -14.60
CA ASP A 44 1.36 -5.47 -15.99
C ASP A 44 0.80 -4.17 -16.54
N ASN A 45 -0.32 -3.72 -16.00
CA ASN A 45 -1.03 -2.54 -16.50
C ASN A 45 -0.68 -1.25 -15.74
N PHE A 46 0.44 -1.23 -15.04
CA PHE A 46 0.88 -0.03 -14.32
C PHE A 46 2.37 0.20 -14.54
N ASN A 47 2.73 1.46 -14.77
CA ASN A 47 4.13 1.87 -14.98
C ASN A 47 4.76 2.30 -13.66
N TYR A 48 5.53 1.42 -13.04
CA TYR A 48 6.19 1.66 -11.76
C TYR A 48 7.45 2.52 -11.93
N SER A 49 7.85 3.20 -10.84
CA SER A 49 9.14 3.88 -10.79
C SER A 49 10.28 2.86 -10.86
N GLU A 50 11.45 3.30 -11.30
CA GLU A 50 12.64 2.44 -11.28
C GLU A 50 12.96 2.00 -9.84
N ALA A 51 12.78 2.89 -8.86
CA ALA A 51 13.01 2.57 -7.46
C ALA A 51 12.08 1.43 -7.00
N MET A 52 10.80 1.47 -7.38
CA MET A 52 9.86 0.41 -7.01
C MET A 52 10.18 -0.91 -7.71
N LYS A 53 10.64 -0.85 -8.97
CA LYS A 53 11.05 -2.06 -9.70
C LYS A 53 12.25 -2.74 -9.02
N LYS A 54 13.15 -1.98 -8.43
CA LYS A 54 14.31 -2.51 -7.72
C LYS A 54 13.96 -3.01 -6.32
N PHE A 55 12.84 -2.57 -5.77
CA PHE A 55 12.37 -3.01 -4.45
C PHE A 55 11.71 -4.38 -4.59
N ASP A 56 12.49 -5.41 -4.59
CA ASP A 56 12.05 -6.78 -4.89
C ASP A 56 11.56 -7.50 -3.62
N HIS A 57 10.32 -7.23 -3.22
CA HIS A 57 9.72 -7.79 -2.01
C HIS A 57 8.28 -8.24 -2.27
N THR A 58 7.77 -9.09 -1.40
CA THR A 58 6.34 -9.41 -1.37
C THR A 58 5.66 -8.50 -0.35
N TRP A 59 4.49 -7.97 -0.69
CA TRP A 59 3.73 -7.10 0.19
C TRP A 59 3.00 -7.94 1.26
N ASP A 60 3.74 -8.45 2.25
CA ASP A 60 3.14 -9.05 3.43
C ASP A 60 2.86 -7.95 4.48
N ALA A 61 2.20 -8.31 5.57
CA ALA A 61 1.81 -7.33 6.59
C ALA A 61 3.03 -6.59 7.16
N GLU A 62 4.14 -7.29 7.38
CA GLU A 62 5.36 -6.69 7.94
C GLU A 62 5.99 -5.70 6.97
N THR A 63 6.11 -6.08 5.70
CA THR A 63 6.67 -5.21 4.66
C THR A 63 5.80 -3.97 4.46
N LEU A 64 4.48 -4.14 4.45
CA LEU A 64 3.54 -3.02 4.35
C LEU A 64 3.65 -2.09 5.55
N ASP A 65 3.80 -2.63 6.75
CA ASP A 65 3.93 -1.80 7.95
C ASP A 65 5.17 -0.92 7.88
N THR A 66 6.30 -1.49 7.52
CA THR A 66 7.56 -0.76 7.38
C THR A 66 7.45 0.32 6.29
N TYR A 67 6.91 -0.06 5.13
CA TYR A 67 6.77 0.85 4.00
C TYR A 67 5.82 2.01 4.30
N LEU A 68 4.65 1.71 4.88
CA LEU A 68 3.65 2.74 5.18
C LEU A 68 4.10 3.72 6.26
N ALA A 69 5.03 3.31 7.12
CA ALA A 69 5.59 4.23 8.12
C ALA A 69 6.39 5.35 7.47
N ASP A 70 7.15 5.03 6.41
CA ASP A 70 7.96 6.01 5.69
C ASP A 70 8.31 5.47 4.29
N PRO A 71 7.43 5.70 3.31
CA PRO A 71 7.66 5.16 1.96
C PRO A 71 8.98 5.57 1.32
N ARG A 72 9.42 6.81 1.53
CA ARG A 72 10.66 7.30 0.93
C ARG A 72 11.89 6.67 1.53
N ALA A 73 11.85 6.31 2.81
CA ALA A 73 12.98 5.64 3.44
C ALA A 73 13.13 4.21 2.95
N VAL A 74 12.01 3.52 2.68
CA VAL A 74 12.01 2.14 2.24
C VAL A 74 12.29 2.03 0.75
N VAL A 75 11.72 2.94 -0.06
CA VAL A 75 11.91 2.98 -1.51
C VAL A 75 12.38 4.38 -1.91
N PRO A 76 13.68 4.66 -1.74
CA PRO A 76 14.23 5.97 -2.15
C PRO A 76 14.01 6.18 -3.65
N GLY A 77 13.47 7.35 -4.01
CA GLY A 77 13.14 7.65 -5.40
C GLY A 77 11.74 7.22 -5.82
N THR A 78 10.91 6.77 -4.89
CA THR A 78 9.51 6.43 -5.20
C THR A 78 8.75 7.62 -5.77
N LYS A 79 7.84 7.34 -6.70
CA LYS A 79 6.94 8.36 -7.26
C LYS A 79 5.80 8.70 -6.31
N MET A 80 5.57 7.90 -5.29
CA MET A 80 4.48 8.10 -4.36
C MET A 80 4.74 9.31 -3.46
N ILE A 81 3.85 10.29 -3.53
CA ILE A 81 3.94 11.51 -2.71
C ILE A 81 3.05 11.29 -1.47
N PHE A 82 3.57 10.55 -0.52
CA PHE A 82 2.85 10.24 0.71
C PHE A 82 3.85 10.18 1.86
N PRO A 83 3.69 11.01 2.90
CA PRO A 83 4.69 11.09 3.98
C PRO A 83 4.71 9.85 4.87
N GLY A 84 3.67 9.04 4.83
CA GLY A 84 3.56 7.85 5.65
C GLY A 84 2.53 8.00 6.76
N ILE A 85 2.22 6.89 7.39
CA ILE A 85 1.32 6.82 8.54
C ILE A 85 2.19 6.56 9.76
N LYS A 86 2.36 7.56 10.61
CA LYS A 86 3.30 7.48 11.74
C LYS A 86 2.75 6.69 12.91
N ASP A 87 1.43 6.66 13.08
CA ASP A 87 0.78 5.93 14.16
C ASP A 87 0.71 4.44 13.81
N LYS A 88 1.31 3.60 14.66
CA LYS A 88 1.35 2.16 14.43
C LYS A 88 -0.05 1.52 14.41
N ALA A 89 -0.94 1.97 15.29
CA ALA A 89 -2.30 1.42 15.32
C ALA A 89 -3.06 1.73 14.04
N GLU A 90 -2.89 2.94 13.50
CA GLU A 90 -3.50 3.31 12.22
C GLU A 90 -2.93 2.48 11.06
N ARG A 91 -1.63 2.21 11.05
CA ARG A 91 -1.02 1.33 10.04
C ARG A 91 -1.61 -0.08 10.11
N GLU A 92 -1.71 -0.62 11.32
CA GLU A 92 -2.28 -1.96 11.51
C GLU A 92 -3.73 -2.04 11.02
N ASP A 93 -4.50 -0.99 11.27
CA ASP A 93 -5.90 -0.91 10.85
C ASP A 93 -6.01 -0.88 9.31
N VAL A 94 -5.22 -0.06 8.64
CA VAL A 94 -5.27 0.01 7.18
C VAL A 94 -4.77 -1.28 6.53
N ILE A 95 -3.77 -1.92 7.10
CA ILE A 95 -3.29 -3.21 6.61
C ILE A 95 -4.38 -4.28 6.75
N ALA A 96 -5.08 -4.30 7.88
CA ALA A 96 -6.20 -5.21 8.07
C ALA A 96 -7.28 -5.01 7.03
N TYR A 97 -7.58 -3.76 6.69
CA TYR A 97 -8.51 -3.46 5.60
C TYR A 97 -7.99 -3.97 4.26
N LEU A 98 -6.73 -3.73 3.95
CA LEU A 98 -6.13 -4.20 2.70
C LEU A 98 -6.18 -5.73 2.57
N GLU A 99 -6.06 -6.44 3.67
CA GLU A 99 -6.16 -7.90 3.69
C GLU A 99 -7.54 -8.40 3.28
N THR A 100 -8.56 -7.56 3.36
CA THR A 100 -9.91 -7.91 2.91
C THR A 100 -10.09 -7.76 1.40
N LEU A 101 -9.17 -7.07 0.72
CA LEU A 101 -9.25 -6.79 -0.72
C LEU A 101 -8.65 -7.94 -1.53
N LYS A 102 -9.45 -8.98 -1.73
CA LYS A 102 -9.00 -10.16 -2.48
C LYS A 102 -10.16 -10.93 -3.10
#